data_15e3a291bd5f48f0620250d8f871ca81
#
_entry.id   15e3a291bd5f48f0620250d8f871ca81
#
_cell.length_a   1.000
_cell.length_b   1.000
_cell.length_c   1.000
_cell.angle_alpha   90.00
_cell.angle_beta   90.00
_cell.angle_gamma   90.00
#
_symmetry.space_group_name_H-M   'P 1'
#
loop_
_entity.id
_entity.type
_entity.pdbx_description
1 polymer ?
#
loop_
_entity_poly.entity_id
_entity_poly.type
_entity_poly.pdbx_seq_one_letter_code
_entity_poly.pdbx_strand_id
1 'polypeptide(L)'
;MNKLLRYIGAGSAYLAPPLLLVSDILLIQFISEPGLFVQRIALIVFIPAIIAVAVLAHDRARWQMSGGAALAILGALAIVIRQGFLAAPTRPPAVLFPLGLLVLSGAMIGTTVSRRIAAFIAAGALLFPLAHMSGVPAALIGSDVVFLAAFWSLAKRMTRAGSPIAVQPSASRG
;
A
#
# COMPACT_ATOMS: atom_id res chain seq x y z
N MET A 1 -5.30 -3.74 18.10
CA MET A 1 -4.91 -4.58 16.92
C MET A 1 -4.12 -5.79 17.40
N ASN A 2 -4.46 -7.01 16.91
CA ASN A 2 -3.75 -8.25 17.21
C ASN A 2 -2.29 -8.16 16.74
N LYS A 3 -1.33 -8.69 17.54
CA LYS A 3 0.10 -8.72 17.20
C LYS A 3 0.35 -9.40 15.85
N LEU A 4 -0.34 -10.51 15.57
CA LEU A 4 -0.23 -11.25 14.30
C LEU A 4 -0.57 -10.37 13.09
N LEU A 5 -1.73 -9.70 13.09
CA LEU A 5 -2.15 -8.83 12.00
C LEU A 5 -1.15 -7.69 11.74
N ARG A 6 -0.55 -7.18 12.80
CA ARG A 6 0.48 -6.14 12.70
C ARG A 6 1.76 -6.63 12.03
N TYR A 7 2.24 -7.82 12.39
CA TYR A 7 3.44 -8.40 11.76
C TYR A 7 3.19 -8.78 10.30
N ILE A 8 2.04 -9.39 10.01
CA ILE A 8 1.67 -9.73 8.63
C ILE A 8 1.53 -8.45 7.81
N GLY A 9 0.83 -7.44 8.31
CA GLY A 9 0.68 -6.15 7.62
C GLY A 9 2.01 -5.42 7.39
N ALA A 10 2.91 -5.44 8.38
CA ALA A 10 4.24 -4.86 8.24
C ALA A 10 5.09 -5.62 7.21
N GLY A 11 5.09 -6.95 7.25
CA GLY A 11 5.76 -7.80 6.27
C GLY A 11 5.26 -7.54 4.86
N SER A 12 3.93 -7.47 4.68
CA SER A 12 3.30 -7.14 3.41
C SER A 12 3.69 -5.74 2.92
N ALA A 13 3.72 -4.75 3.81
CA ALA A 13 4.12 -3.38 3.48
C ALA A 13 5.60 -3.26 3.10
N TYR A 14 6.47 -4.17 3.58
CA TYR A 14 7.85 -4.25 3.12
C TYR A 14 8.00 -4.93 1.76
N LEU A 15 7.19 -5.95 1.46
CA LEU A 15 7.37 -6.82 0.29
C LEU A 15 6.61 -6.34 -0.94
N ALA A 16 5.38 -5.81 -0.78
CA ALA A 16 4.53 -5.48 -1.92
C ALA A 16 5.09 -4.40 -2.84
N PRO A 17 5.62 -3.25 -2.34
CA PRO A 17 6.16 -2.22 -3.22
C PRO A 17 7.41 -2.65 -4.02
N PRO A 18 8.40 -3.38 -3.46
CA PRO A 18 9.50 -3.91 -4.25
C PRO A 18 9.03 -4.86 -5.37
N LEU A 19 8.02 -5.69 -5.09
CA LEU A 19 7.45 -6.58 -6.11
C LEU A 19 6.78 -5.79 -7.23
N LEU A 20 6.08 -4.69 -6.90
CA LEU A 20 5.47 -3.83 -7.90
C LEU A 20 6.55 -3.18 -8.78
N LEU A 21 7.60 -2.64 -8.18
CA LEU A 21 8.73 -2.06 -8.89
C LEU A 21 9.42 -3.08 -9.83
N VAL A 22 9.65 -4.31 -9.34
CA VAL A 22 10.21 -5.39 -10.19
C VAL A 22 9.28 -5.73 -11.34
N SER A 23 7.98 -5.79 -11.10
CA SER A 23 6.97 -6.00 -12.13
C SER A 23 7.06 -4.96 -13.23
N ASP A 24 7.09 -3.69 -12.87
CA ASP A 24 7.11 -2.59 -13.85
C ASP A 24 8.44 -2.53 -14.62
N ILE A 25 9.56 -2.85 -13.98
CA ILE A 25 10.86 -3.01 -14.67
C ILE A 25 10.78 -4.14 -15.73
N LEU A 26 10.19 -5.29 -15.38
CA LEU A 26 10.02 -6.39 -16.33
C LEU A 26 9.12 -6.01 -17.49
N LEU A 27 8.01 -5.30 -17.22
CA LEU A 27 7.09 -4.83 -18.25
C LEU A 27 7.76 -3.82 -19.20
N ILE A 28 8.59 -2.91 -18.68
CA ILE A 28 9.37 -1.95 -19.46
C ILE A 28 10.39 -2.68 -20.36
N GLN A 29 10.96 -3.79 -19.91
CA GLN A 29 11.88 -4.62 -20.68
C GLN A 29 11.19 -5.58 -21.66
N PHE A 30 9.88 -5.42 -21.89
CA PHE A 30 9.05 -6.29 -22.74
C PHE A 30 8.96 -7.75 -22.29
N ILE A 31 9.23 -8.03 -21.02
CA ILE A 31 9.06 -9.35 -20.40
C ILE A 31 7.66 -9.41 -19.80
N SER A 32 6.63 -9.43 -20.67
CA SER A 32 5.24 -9.18 -20.28
C SER A 32 4.67 -10.25 -19.34
N GLU A 33 4.81 -11.53 -19.65
CA GLU A 33 4.22 -12.60 -18.83
C GLU A 33 4.79 -12.66 -17.40
N PRO A 34 6.11 -12.73 -17.18
CA PRO A 34 6.68 -12.63 -15.84
C PRO A 34 6.34 -11.33 -15.13
N GLY A 35 6.33 -10.19 -15.85
CA GLY A 35 5.97 -8.90 -15.29
C GLY A 35 4.55 -8.90 -14.75
N LEU A 36 3.57 -9.33 -15.53
CA LEU A 36 2.17 -9.45 -15.10
C LEU A 36 1.99 -10.43 -13.95
N PHE A 37 2.73 -11.53 -13.93
CA PHE A 37 2.69 -12.50 -12.84
C PHE A 37 3.17 -11.88 -11.53
N VAL A 38 4.31 -11.20 -11.54
CA VAL A 38 4.86 -10.49 -10.37
C VAL A 38 3.92 -9.38 -9.91
N GLN A 39 3.26 -8.65 -10.84
CA GLN A 39 2.28 -7.62 -10.50
C GLN A 39 1.07 -8.19 -9.74
N ARG A 40 0.56 -9.33 -10.19
CA ARG A 40 -0.54 -10.02 -9.48
C ARG A 40 -0.13 -10.39 -8.06
N ILE A 41 1.06 -10.95 -7.88
CA ILE A 41 1.59 -11.28 -6.55
C ILE A 41 1.72 -10.01 -5.70
N ALA A 42 2.29 -8.94 -6.24
CA ALA A 42 2.43 -7.67 -5.54
C ALA A 42 1.09 -7.15 -5.02
N LEU A 43 0.06 -7.12 -5.88
CA LEU A 43 -1.28 -6.65 -5.52
C LEU A 43 -1.94 -7.52 -4.44
N ILE A 44 -1.78 -8.84 -4.49
CA ILE A 44 -2.27 -9.75 -3.44
C ILE A 44 -1.52 -9.49 -2.12
N VAL A 45 -0.21 -9.31 -2.17
CA VAL A 45 0.61 -9.01 -1.00
C VAL A 45 0.29 -7.64 -0.41
N PHE A 46 -0.24 -6.68 -1.17
CA PHE A 46 -0.72 -5.41 -0.63
C PHE A 46 -1.94 -5.54 0.29
N ILE A 47 -2.79 -6.54 0.09
CA ILE A 47 -4.05 -6.69 0.82
C ILE A 47 -3.86 -6.70 2.34
N PRO A 48 -2.98 -7.53 2.94
CA PRO A 48 -2.77 -7.51 4.39
C PRO A 48 -2.22 -6.17 4.91
N ALA A 49 -1.40 -5.45 4.11
CA ALA A 49 -0.93 -4.13 4.49
C ALA A 49 -2.08 -3.12 4.55
N ILE A 50 -2.99 -3.13 3.57
CA ILE A 50 -4.18 -2.28 3.53
C ILE A 50 -5.09 -2.56 4.73
N ILE A 51 -5.36 -3.83 5.03
CA ILE A 51 -6.17 -4.24 6.18
C ILE A 51 -5.52 -3.76 7.49
N ALA A 52 -4.22 -3.96 7.65
CA ALA A 52 -3.52 -3.53 8.86
C ALA A 52 -3.58 -2.02 9.06
N VAL A 53 -3.47 -1.23 7.99
CA VAL A 53 -3.63 0.23 8.03
C VAL A 53 -5.04 0.61 8.44
N ALA A 54 -6.05 0.01 7.83
CA ALA A 54 -7.45 0.29 8.13
C ALA A 54 -7.78 -0.01 9.60
N VAL A 55 -7.23 -1.10 10.16
CA VAL A 55 -7.43 -1.46 11.57
C VAL A 55 -6.66 -0.54 12.51
N LEU A 56 -5.43 -0.12 12.14
CA LEU A 56 -4.62 0.79 12.96
C LEU A 56 -5.26 2.16 13.18
N ALA A 57 -5.97 2.66 12.19
CA ALA A 57 -6.51 4.00 12.17
C ALA A 57 -8.05 4.03 12.31
N HIS A 58 -8.66 2.89 12.67
CA HIS A 58 -10.11 2.68 12.69
C HIS A 58 -10.87 3.65 13.62
N ASP A 59 -10.27 4.01 14.76
CA ASP A 59 -11.02 4.68 15.85
C ASP A 59 -11.48 6.11 15.52
N ARG A 60 -10.84 6.79 14.58
CA ARG A 60 -11.16 8.19 14.24
C ARG A 60 -11.94 8.40 12.95
N ALA A 61 -11.84 7.48 12.01
CA ALA A 61 -12.45 7.65 10.68
C ALA A 61 -12.98 6.30 10.13
N ARG A 62 -13.75 5.60 10.96
CA ARG A 62 -14.19 4.22 10.75
C ARG A 62 -14.71 3.94 9.34
N TRP A 63 -15.67 4.74 8.88
CA TRP A 63 -16.30 4.53 7.57
C TRP A 63 -15.36 4.81 6.40
N GLN A 64 -14.55 5.86 6.49
CA GLN A 64 -13.60 6.22 5.45
C GLN A 64 -12.46 5.19 5.37
N MET A 65 -11.98 4.70 6.53
CA MET A 65 -10.96 3.66 6.58
C MET A 65 -11.45 2.33 6.03
N SER A 66 -12.64 1.88 6.43
CA SER A 66 -13.22 0.64 5.91
C SER A 66 -13.59 0.76 4.43
N GLY A 67 -14.19 1.88 4.02
CA GLY A 67 -14.57 2.12 2.63
C GLY A 67 -13.35 2.24 1.72
N GLY A 68 -12.32 3.00 2.13
CA GLY A 68 -11.07 3.12 1.38
C GLY A 68 -10.34 1.79 1.26
N ALA A 69 -10.26 1.01 2.34
CA ALA A 69 -9.66 -0.31 2.30
C ALA A 69 -10.45 -1.28 1.40
N ALA A 70 -11.78 -1.29 1.50
CA ALA A 70 -12.62 -2.12 0.64
C ALA A 70 -12.44 -1.78 -0.85
N LEU A 71 -12.45 -0.50 -1.21
CA LEU A 71 -12.22 -0.05 -2.58
C LEU A 71 -10.82 -0.45 -3.09
N ALA A 72 -9.79 -0.26 -2.27
CA ALA A 72 -8.43 -0.64 -2.65
C ALA A 72 -8.29 -2.15 -2.86
N ILE A 73 -8.85 -2.96 -1.95
CA ILE A 73 -8.83 -4.42 -2.06
C ILE A 73 -9.62 -4.90 -3.28
N LEU A 74 -10.83 -4.39 -3.49
CA LEU A 74 -11.64 -4.73 -4.65
C LEU A 74 -10.95 -4.34 -5.95
N GLY A 75 -10.31 -3.16 -5.99
CA GLY A 75 -9.52 -2.73 -7.13
C GLY A 75 -8.33 -3.64 -7.42
N ALA A 76 -7.57 -4.02 -6.38
CA ALA A 76 -6.46 -4.95 -6.52
C ALA A 76 -6.91 -6.32 -7.04
N LEU A 77 -7.96 -6.88 -6.45
CA LEU A 77 -8.54 -8.16 -6.88
C LEU A 77 -9.08 -8.09 -8.32
N ALA A 78 -9.76 -7.00 -8.68
CA ALA A 78 -10.27 -6.81 -10.03
C ALA A 78 -9.15 -6.76 -11.08
N ILE A 79 -8.01 -6.12 -10.76
CA ILE A 79 -6.83 -6.13 -11.62
C ILE A 79 -6.29 -7.56 -11.76
N VAL A 80 -6.11 -8.27 -10.65
CA VAL A 80 -5.59 -9.66 -10.63
C VAL A 80 -6.47 -10.60 -11.45
N ILE A 81 -7.80 -10.55 -11.24
CA ILE A 81 -8.76 -11.39 -11.95
C ILE A 81 -8.72 -11.07 -13.45
N ARG A 82 -8.74 -9.80 -13.80
CA ARG A 82 -8.78 -9.38 -15.20
C ARG A 82 -7.49 -9.74 -15.96
N GLN A 83 -6.34 -9.57 -15.35
CA GLN A 83 -5.07 -9.99 -15.94
C GLN A 83 -4.90 -11.51 -16.02
N GLY A 84 -5.50 -12.26 -15.07
CA GLY A 84 -5.39 -13.71 -15.01
C GLY A 84 -6.35 -14.46 -15.92
N PHE A 85 -7.58 -13.97 -16.05
CA PHE A 85 -8.66 -14.72 -16.70
C PHE A 85 -9.15 -14.13 -18.03
N LEU A 86 -9.02 -12.83 -18.22
CA LEU A 86 -9.64 -12.14 -19.36
C LEU A 86 -8.64 -11.61 -20.38
N ALA A 87 -7.35 -11.64 -20.10
CA ALA A 87 -6.27 -11.10 -20.96
C ALA A 87 -6.60 -9.69 -21.54
N ALA A 88 -7.48 -8.93 -20.86
CA ALA A 88 -8.05 -7.69 -21.35
C ALA A 88 -7.34 -6.48 -20.74
N PRO A 89 -7.24 -5.36 -21.46
CA PRO A 89 -6.62 -4.12 -20.94
C PRO A 89 -7.32 -3.63 -19.66
N THR A 90 -6.52 -3.31 -18.64
CA THR A 90 -6.91 -3.11 -17.24
C THR A 90 -7.56 -1.76 -16.91
N ARG A 91 -8.03 -0.99 -17.90
CA ARG A 91 -8.39 0.44 -17.73
C ARG A 91 -9.43 0.77 -16.63
N PRO A 92 -10.60 0.14 -16.48
CA PRO A 92 -11.54 0.55 -15.42
C PRO A 92 -11.15 0.08 -14.00
N PRO A 93 -10.71 -1.18 -13.75
CA PRO A 93 -10.33 -1.61 -12.40
C PRO A 93 -9.07 -0.93 -11.87
N ALA A 94 -8.18 -0.47 -12.76
CA ALA A 94 -6.94 0.21 -12.38
C ALA A 94 -7.19 1.53 -11.62
N VAL A 95 -8.37 2.12 -11.70
CA VAL A 95 -8.73 3.35 -10.98
C VAL A 95 -9.22 3.05 -9.55
N LEU A 96 -9.88 1.92 -9.32
CA LEU A 96 -10.44 1.60 -7.99
C LEU A 96 -9.36 1.41 -6.92
N PHE A 97 -8.26 0.75 -7.27
CA PHE A 97 -7.15 0.54 -6.34
C PHE A 97 -6.54 1.86 -5.83
N PRO A 98 -6.08 2.78 -6.70
CA PRO A 98 -5.56 4.05 -6.25
C PRO A 98 -6.62 4.95 -5.61
N LEU A 99 -7.87 4.92 -6.07
CA LEU A 99 -8.96 5.66 -5.43
C LEU A 99 -9.17 5.20 -3.98
N GLY A 100 -9.16 3.90 -3.73
CA GLY A 100 -9.24 3.35 -2.38
C GLY A 100 -8.07 3.80 -1.50
N LEU A 101 -6.84 3.82 -2.05
CA LEU A 101 -5.67 4.32 -1.34
C LEU A 101 -5.74 5.84 -1.06
N LEU A 102 -6.33 6.64 -1.97
CA LEU A 102 -6.57 8.07 -1.73
C LEU A 102 -7.55 8.30 -0.58
N VAL A 103 -8.67 7.59 -0.57
CA VAL A 103 -9.64 7.66 0.54
C VAL A 103 -8.99 7.25 1.86
N LEU A 104 -8.23 6.16 1.85
CA LEU A 104 -7.50 5.66 3.01
C LEU A 104 -6.48 6.69 3.52
N SER A 105 -5.70 7.30 2.62
CA SER A 105 -4.70 8.30 2.98
C SER A 105 -5.33 9.56 3.55
N GLY A 106 -6.45 10.02 2.99
CA GLY A 106 -7.21 11.14 3.52
C GLY A 106 -7.70 10.88 4.96
N ALA A 107 -8.23 9.68 5.21
CA ALA A 107 -8.65 9.27 6.54
C ALA A 107 -7.48 9.16 7.54
N MET A 108 -6.27 8.82 7.07
CA MET A 108 -5.07 8.74 7.92
C MET A 108 -4.59 10.09 8.44
N ILE A 109 -4.88 11.20 7.76
CA ILE A 109 -4.39 12.56 8.13
C ILE A 109 -4.86 12.95 9.54
N GLY A 110 -6.06 12.54 9.94
CA GLY A 110 -6.62 12.81 11.27
C GLY A 110 -6.20 11.83 12.38
N THR A 111 -5.36 10.83 12.06
CA THR A 111 -5.01 9.74 12.96
C THR A 111 -3.60 9.88 13.55
N THR A 112 -3.18 8.88 14.34
CA THR A 112 -1.81 8.78 14.87
C THR A 112 -0.75 8.47 13.80
N VAL A 113 -1.18 8.12 12.58
CA VAL A 113 -0.27 7.90 11.46
C VAL A 113 0.29 9.26 10.99
N SER A 114 1.59 9.30 10.69
CA SER A 114 2.25 10.52 10.26
C SER A 114 1.61 11.08 8.99
N ARG A 115 1.31 12.39 8.99
CA ARG A 115 0.82 13.12 7.80
C ARG A 115 1.73 12.91 6.59
N ARG A 116 3.05 12.77 6.79
CA ARG A 116 4.00 12.49 5.71
C ARG A 116 3.73 11.15 5.04
N ILE A 117 3.46 10.09 5.82
CA ILE A 117 3.14 8.77 5.27
C ILE A 117 1.85 8.83 4.47
N ALA A 118 0.81 9.47 5.00
CA ALA A 118 -0.46 9.67 4.30
C ALA A 118 -0.25 10.44 2.98
N ALA A 119 0.54 11.51 3.00
CA ALA A 119 0.85 12.29 1.81
C ALA A 119 1.60 11.47 0.74
N PHE A 120 2.56 10.63 1.14
CA PHE A 120 3.26 9.75 0.20
C PHE A 120 2.34 8.68 -0.39
N ILE A 121 1.42 8.10 0.40
CA ILE A 121 0.42 7.15 -0.13
C ILE A 121 -0.49 7.87 -1.12
N ALA A 122 -0.96 9.07 -0.81
CA ALA A 122 -1.79 9.86 -1.72
C ALA A 122 -1.04 10.20 -3.02
N ALA A 123 0.21 10.64 -2.92
CA ALA A 123 1.04 10.95 -4.10
C ALA A 123 1.24 9.72 -4.99
N GLY A 124 1.58 8.55 -4.40
CA GLY A 124 1.71 7.30 -5.13
C GLY A 124 0.40 6.88 -5.79
N ALA A 125 -0.73 7.01 -5.07
CA ALA A 125 -2.05 6.68 -5.59
C ALA A 125 -2.49 7.59 -6.74
N LEU A 126 -2.06 8.85 -6.78
CA LEU A 126 -2.30 9.76 -7.90
C LEU A 126 -1.36 9.48 -9.08
N LEU A 127 -0.08 9.22 -8.79
CA LEU A 127 0.92 8.96 -9.82
C LEU A 127 0.70 7.62 -10.52
N PHE A 128 0.23 6.61 -9.80
CA PHE A 128 0.04 5.25 -10.32
C PHE A 128 -0.82 5.21 -11.59
N PRO A 129 -2.08 5.70 -11.61
CA PRO A 129 -2.88 5.69 -12.82
C PRO A 129 -2.31 6.59 -13.93
N LEU A 130 -1.74 7.75 -13.57
CA LEU A 130 -1.14 8.67 -14.55
C LEU A 130 0.07 8.03 -15.23
N ALA A 131 0.91 7.33 -14.49
CA ALA A 131 2.06 6.62 -14.99
C ALA A 131 1.65 5.50 -15.96
N HIS A 132 0.67 4.68 -15.56
CA HIS A 132 0.16 3.59 -16.40
C HIS A 132 -0.58 4.06 -17.65
N MET A 133 -1.23 5.22 -17.59
CA MET A 133 -1.88 5.83 -18.76
C MET A 133 -0.91 6.51 -19.71
N SER A 134 0.15 7.11 -19.18
CA SER A 134 1.16 7.79 -20.00
C SER A 134 2.08 6.81 -20.74
N GLY A 135 2.28 5.60 -20.21
CA GLY A 135 3.24 4.63 -20.74
C GLY A 135 4.71 5.07 -20.62
N VAL A 136 4.98 6.14 -19.84
CA VAL A 136 6.35 6.66 -19.66
C VAL A 136 7.07 5.85 -18.60
N PRO A 137 8.18 5.13 -18.94
CA PRO A 137 8.89 4.28 -18.00
C PRO A 137 9.34 4.98 -16.72
N ALA A 138 9.84 6.21 -16.84
CA ALA A 138 10.29 6.99 -15.69
C ALA A 138 9.14 7.33 -14.72
N ALA A 139 7.92 7.53 -15.23
CA ALA A 139 6.75 7.80 -14.40
C ALA A 139 6.31 6.54 -13.64
N LEU A 140 6.36 5.37 -14.26
CA LEU A 140 6.07 4.08 -13.63
C LEU A 140 7.02 3.82 -12.46
N ILE A 141 8.33 3.86 -12.73
CA ILE A 141 9.34 3.68 -11.68
C ILE A 141 9.20 4.75 -10.58
N GLY A 142 8.92 6.00 -10.94
CA GLY A 142 8.71 7.09 -9.99
C GLY A 142 7.53 6.83 -9.04
N SER A 143 6.41 6.34 -9.56
CA SER A 143 5.25 6.00 -8.73
C SER A 143 5.55 4.88 -7.75
N ASP A 144 6.28 3.85 -8.19
CA ASP A 144 6.65 2.71 -7.35
C ASP A 144 7.63 3.09 -6.24
N VAL A 145 8.60 3.96 -6.54
CA VAL A 145 9.52 4.50 -5.53
C VAL A 145 8.77 5.29 -4.46
N VAL A 146 7.75 6.05 -4.83
CA VAL A 146 6.89 6.76 -3.88
C VAL A 146 6.11 5.77 -3.00
N PHE A 147 5.53 4.72 -3.58
CA PHE A 147 4.88 3.66 -2.81
C PHE A 147 5.87 2.94 -1.89
N LEU A 148 7.06 2.63 -2.38
CA LEU A 148 8.13 2.01 -1.59
C LEU A 148 8.44 2.85 -0.34
N ALA A 149 8.69 4.14 -0.51
CA ALA A 149 8.98 5.05 0.59
C ALA A 149 7.82 5.13 1.60
N ALA A 150 6.58 5.22 1.10
CA ALA A 150 5.38 5.30 1.91
C ALA A 150 5.18 4.03 2.77
N PHE A 151 5.16 2.87 2.12
CA PHE A 151 4.84 1.60 2.78
C PHE A 151 5.97 1.09 3.66
N TRP A 152 7.23 1.34 3.33
CA TRP A 152 8.36 1.04 4.22
C TRP A 152 8.34 1.92 5.48
N SER A 153 7.98 3.18 5.33
CA SER A 153 7.81 4.07 6.49
C SER A 153 6.64 3.62 7.38
N LEU A 154 5.56 3.16 6.76
CA LEU A 154 4.42 2.58 7.44
C LEU A 154 4.79 1.26 8.17
N ALA A 155 5.49 0.36 7.52
CA ALA A 155 5.95 -0.90 8.09
C ALA A 155 6.86 -0.69 9.30
N LYS A 156 7.82 0.23 9.20
CA LYS A 156 8.66 0.63 10.34
C LYS A 156 7.83 1.14 11.52
N ARG A 157 6.75 1.87 11.26
CA ARG A 157 5.87 2.36 12.30
C ARG A 157 5.05 1.22 12.92
N MET A 158 4.54 0.31 12.12
CA MET A 158 3.82 -0.87 12.60
C MET A 158 4.70 -1.74 13.51
N THR A 159 5.96 -1.93 13.19
CA THR A 159 6.88 -2.72 14.00
C THR A 159 7.24 -2.01 15.31
N ARG A 160 7.52 -0.70 15.28
CA ARG A 160 7.89 0.09 16.46
C ARG A 160 6.74 0.24 17.48
N ALA A 161 5.52 0.38 17.05
CA ALA A 161 4.34 0.51 17.92
C ALA A 161 4.11 -0.72 18.84
N GLY A 162 4.88 -1.78 18.67
CA GLY A 162 4.80 -3.01 19.47
C GLY A 162 5.97 -3.28 20.36
N SER A 163 6.99 -2.46 20.35
CA SER A 163 8.03 -2.55 21.36
C SER A 163 7.43 -2.09 22.69
N PRO A 164 7.53 -2.91 23.79
CA PRO A 164 7.16 -2.40 25.11
C PRO A 164 7.98 -1.14 25.33
N ILE A 165 7.31 -0.04 25.69
CA ILE A 165 7.98 1.15 26.21
C ILE A 165 8.84 0.62 27.36
N ALA A 166 10.17 0.67 27.20
CA ALA A 166 11.06 0.41 28.32
C ALA A 166 10.63 1.41 29.40
N VAL A 167 9.98 0.90 30.43
CA VAL A 167 9.65 1.69 31.62
C VAL A 167 10.99 2.14 32.14
N GLN A 168 11.35 3.39 31.90
CA GLN A 168 12.50 3.98 32.57
C GLN A 168 12.22 3.86 34.05
N PRO A 169 13.07 3.15 34.82
CA PRO A 169 12.90 3.10 36.26
C PRO A 169 12.95 4.56 36.71
N SER A 170 11.85 4.99 37.33
CA SER A 170 11.77 6.28 37.96
C SER A 170 12.96 6.39 38.90
N ALA A 171 13.93 7.26 38.54
CA ALA A 171 15.00 7.61 39.45
C ALA A 171 14.35 8.12 40.74
N SER A 172 14.33 7.27 41.76
CA SER A 172 13.94 7.64 43.09
C SER A 172 14.90 8.76 43.51
N ARG A 173 14.41 10.00 43.47
CA ARG A 173 15.08 11.12 44.16
C ARG A 173 14.93 10.82 45.65
N GLY A 174 16.06 10.35 46.25
CA GLY A 174 16.30 10.45 47.66
C GLY A 174 16.65 11.85 48.04
#